data_00d52d63caa6097ad05f56302deca05f
#
_entry.id   00d52d63caa6097ad05f56302deca05f
#
_cell.length_a   1.000
_cell.length_b   1.000
_cell.length_c   1.000
_cell.angle_alpha   90.00
_cell.angle_beta   90.00
_cell.angle_gamma   90.00
#
_symmetry.space_group_name_H-M   'P 1'
#
loop_
_entity.id
_entity.type
_entity.pdbx_description
1 polymer ?
#
loop_
_entity_poly.entity_id
_entity_poly.type
_entity_poly.pdbx_seq_one_letter_code
_entity_poly.pdbx_strand_id
1 'polypeptide(L)'
;MFVRRIEKRALKNDKSLVCGLYNIIDKYLPRLFIMFSELPDKRQQGKVTYSMKAICVTRLFALLCGIATMNSLTNKFNSDTAISNLSKIIDEELSDLPHYDTINDVFDDLDIDELRKIQKYIVYTLIRSKMFDKFRYNGRFQILIDGTGLVSFNYKHCNHCIVKKA
;
A
#
# COMPACT_ATOMS: atom_id res chain seq x y z
N MET A 1 -17.36 -7.56 -12.31
CA MET A 1 -17.57 -6.78 -13.55
C MET A 1 -16.22 -6.65 -14.25
N PHE A 2 -16.09 -7.10 -15.48
CA PHE A 2 -14.79 -7.09 -16.18
C PHE A 2 -14.49 -5.67 -16.66
N VAL A 3 -13.38 -5.07 -16.20
CA VAL A 3 -12.78 -3.88 -16.84
C VAL A 3 -12.66 -4.18 -18.33
N ARG A 4 -13.29 -3.37 -19.16
CA ARG A 4 -13.32 -3.60 -20.60
C ARG A 4 -11.88 -3.71 -21.10
N ARG A 5 -11.59 -4.69 -21.95
CA ARG A 5 -10.25 -4.92 -22.55
C ARG A 5 -9.63 -3.63 -23.13
N ILE A 6 -10.48 -2.71 -23.56
CA ILE A 6 -10.10 -1.41 -24.13
C ILE A 6 -9.50 -0.49 -23.06
N GLU A 7 -10.07 -0.43 -21.86
CA GLU A 7 -9.60 0.42 -20.75
C GLU A 7 -8.27 -0.08 -20.18
N LYS A 8 -8.11 -1.41 -20.05
CA LYS A 8 -6.81 -2.00 -19.69
C LYS A 8 -5.71 -1.72 -20.74
N ARG A 9 -6.05 -1.66 -22.02
CA ARG A 9 -5.11 -1.27 -23.08
C ARG A 9 -4.76 0.21 -23.01
N ALA A 10 -5.74 1.08 -22.70
CA ALA A 10 -5.51 2.51 -22.54
C ALA A 10 -4.56 2.79 -21.36
N LEU A 11 -4.77 2.14 -20.20
CA LEU A 11 -3.86 2.23 -19.05
C LEU A 11 -2.43 1.77 -19.40
N LYS A 12 -2.28 0.72 -20.20
CA LYS A 12 -0.95 0.22 -20.61
C LYS A 12 -0.20 1.16 -21.55
N ASN A 13 -0.91 1.97 -22.30
CA ASN A 13 -0.33 2.91 -23.27
C ASN A 13 -0.11 4.33 -22.68
N ASP A 14 -0.67 4.61 -21.52
CA ASP A 14 -0.48 5.89 -20.83
C ASP A 14 0.95 5.94 -20.24
N LYS A 15 1.67 7.02 -20.55
CA LYS A 15 3.05 7.26 -20.07
C LYS A 15 3.11 7.95 -18.71
N SER A 16 1.98 8.16 -18.05
CA SER A 16 1.96 8.74 -16.70
C SER A 16 2.67 7.83 -15.69
N LEU A 17 3.25 8.43 -14.65
CA LEU A 17 3.91 7.69 -13.57
C LEU A 17 2.95 6.68 -12.91
N VAL A 18 1.71 7.08 -12.67
CA VAL A 18 0.69 6.24 -12.04
C VAL A 18 0.38 5.01 -12.89
N CYS A 19 0.21 5.18 -14.20
CA CYS A 19 -0.04 4.07 -15.11
C CYS A 19 1.20 3.17 -15.28
N GLY A 20 2.40 3.74 -15.25
CA GLY A 20 3.65 2.98 -15.22
C GLY A 20 3.77 2.09 -13.99
N LEU A 21 3.47 2.63 -12.81
CA LEU A 21 3.45 1.88 -11.55
C LEU A 21 2.36 0.80 -11.56
N TYR A 22 1.17 1.13 -12.04
CA TYR A 22 0.09 0.15 -12.19
C TYR A 22 0.52 -1.05 -13.06
N ASN A 23 1.14 -0.79 -14.22
CA ASN A 23 1.59 -1.85 -15.11
C ASN A 23 2.64 -2.77 -14.45
N ILE A 24 3.53 -2.21 -13.63
CA ILE A 24 4.51 -2.98 -12.87
C ILE A 24 3.80 -3.85 -11.83
N ILE A 25 2.85 -3.29 -11.09
CA ILE A 25 2.10 -4.02 -10.05
C ILE A 25 1.25 -5.12 -10.70
N ASP A 26 0.49 -4.82 -11.76
CA ASP A 26 -0.36 -5.79 -12.46
C ASP A 26 0.47 -6.96 -13.02
N LYS A 27 1.69 -6.68 -13.50
CA LYS A 27 2.59 -7.70 -14.02
C LYS A 27 3.18 -8.62 -12.94
N TYR A 28 3.65 -8.05 -11.84
CA TYR A 28 4.41 -8.79 -10.84
C TYR A 28 3.60 -9.21 -9.62
N LEU A 29 2.51 -8.51 -9.33
CA LEU A 29 1.63 -8.73 -8.18
C LEU A 29 0.15 -8.76 -8.61
N PRO A 30 -0.25 -9.63 -9.53
CA PRO A 30 -1.57 -9.58 -10.19
C PRO A 30 -2.77 -9.75 -9.24
N ARG A 31 -2.55 -10.31 -8.03
CA ARG A 31 -3.61 -10.49 -7.02
C ARG A 31 -3.66 -9.37 -5.98
N LEU A 32 -2.73 -8.41 -6.00
CA LEU A 32 -2.62 -7.41 -4.94
C LEU A 32 -3.91 -6.60 -4.77
N PHE A 33 -4.46 -6.10 -5.86
CA PHE A 33 -5.69 -5.30 -5.82
C PHE A 33 -6.94 -6.12 -5.46
N ILE A 34 -6.94 -7.41 -5.79
CA ILE A 34 -7.99 -8.34 -5.35
C ILE A 34 -7.91 -8.53 -3.84
N MET A 35 -6.71 -8.75 -3.29
CA MET A 35 -6.51 -8.89 -1.85
C MET A 35 -6.94 -7.62 -1.09
N PHE A 36 -6.76 -6.43 -1.67
CA PHE A 36 -7.28 -5.20 -1.07
C PHE A 36 -8.81 -5.18 -1.02
N SER A 37 -9.49 -5.71 -2.04
CA SER A 37 -10.96 -5.79 -2.03
C SER A 37 -11.51 -6.87 -1.11
N GLU A 38 -10.69 -7.86 -0.75
CA GLU A 38 -11.05 -8.97 0.15
C GLU A 38 -10.78 -8.64 1.64
N LEU A 39 -10.19 -7.48 1.95
CA LEU A 39 -9.97 -7.05 3.33
C LEU A 39 -11.30 -6.86 4.06
N PRO A 40 -11.40 -7.32 5.33
CA PRO A 40 -12.61 -7.15 6.12
C PRO A 40 -12.89 -5.66 6.39
N ASP A 41 -14.09 -5.23 6.06
CA ASP A 41 -14.55 -3.87 6.30
C ASP A 41 -15.55 -3.85 7.46
N LYS A 42 -15.13 -3.32 8.60
CA LYS A 42 -15.95 -3.23 9.82
C LYS A 42 -16.89 -2.02 9.84
N ARG A 43 -16.80 -1.14 8.82
CA ARG A 43 -17.62 0.07 8.75
C ARG A 43 -19.09 -0.29 8.48
N GLN A 44 -20.00 0.59 8.90
CA GLN A 44 -21.43 0.46 8.60
C GLN A 44 -21.67 0.60 7.09
N GLN A 45 -21.96 -0.50 6.40
CA GLN A 45 -21.99 -0.58 4.92
C GLN A 45 -22.89 0.46 4.25
N GLY A 46 -24.00 0.86 4.87
CA GLY A 46 -24.88 1.92 4.33
C GLY A 46 -24.30 3.35 4.38
N LYS A 47 -23.12 3.54 5.00
CA LYS A 47 -22.44 4.84 5.11
C LYS A 47 -21.04 4.83 4.47
N VAL A 48 -20.67 3.75 3.79
CA VAL A 48 -19.36 3.62 3.16
C VAL A 48 -19.36 4.36 1.83
N THR A 49 -18.52 5.39 1.71
CA THR A 49 -18.31 6.14 0.46
C THR A 49 -17.22 5.51 -0.41
N TYR A 50 -16.17 4.98 0.20
CA TYR A 50 -15.02 4.41 -0.49
C TYR A 50 -14.84 2.94 -0.13
N SER A 51 -14.67 2.09 -1.13
CA SER A 51 -14.36 0.66 -0.92
C SER A 51 -13.01 0.48 -0.22
N MET A 52 -12.76 -0.68 0.40
CA MET A 52 -11.47 -1.04 0.96
C MET A 52 -10.36 -0.96 -0.11
N LYS A 53 -10.68 -1.39 -1.33
CA LYS A 53 -9.78 -1.30 -2.49
C LYS A 53 -9.42 0.16 -2.79
N ALA A 54 -10.41 1.06 -2.82
CA ALA A 54 -10.18 2.49 -3.07
C ALA A 54 -9.23 3.10 -2.03
N ILE A 55 -9.44 2.80 -0.74
CA ILE A 55 -8.60 3.29 0.36
C ILE A 55 -7.17 2.77 0.22
N CYS A 56 -7.00 1.46 0.07
CA CYS A 56 -5.68 0.84 0.00
C CYS A 56 -4.90 1.26 -1.26
N VAL A 57 -5.57 1.32 -2.42
CA VAL A 57 -4.95 1.74 -3.68
C VAL A 57 -4.55 3.22 -3.62
N THR A 58 -5.42 4.09 -3.10
CA THR A 58 -5.08 5.51 -2.95
C THR A 58 -3.85 5.69 -2.07
N ARG A 59 -3.79 5.03 -0.92
CA ARG A 59 -2.63 5.11 -0.02
C ARG A 59 -1.37 4.56 -0.66
N LEU A 60 -1.45 3.41 -1.30
CA LEU A 60 -0.32 2.78 -1.99
C LEU A 60 0.26 3.70 -3.06
N PHE A 61 -0.59 4.23 -3.96
CA PHE A 61 -0.11 5.07 -5.05
C PHE A 61 0.39 6.42 -4.56
N ALA A 62 -0.22 7.01 -3.53
CA ALA A 62 0.30 8.21 -2.90
C ALA A 62 1.73 8.01 -2.39
N LEU A 63 1.99 6.91 -1.68
CA LEU A 63 3.34 6.55 -1.20
C LEU A 63 4.33 6.34 -2.35
N LEU A 64 3.93 5.60 -3.38
CA LEU A 64 4.77 5.35 -4.56
C LEU A 64 5.08 6.63 -5.35
N CYS A 65 4.19 7.62 -5.30
CA CYS A 65 4.41 8.95 -5.86
C CYS A 65 5.17 9.91 -4.93
N GLY A 66 5.68 9.44 -3.79
CA GLY A 66 6.46 10.24 -2.84
C GLY A 66 5.63 11.08 -1.87
N ILE A 67 4.31 10.86 -1.80
CA ILE A 67 3.42 11.52 -0.85
C ILE A 67 3.44 10.74 0.47
N ALA A 68 4.42 11.06 1.33
CA ALA A 68 4.64 10.32 2.57
C ALA A 68 3.66 10.70 3.69
N THR A 69 3.29 11.99 3.80
CA THR A 69 2.43 12.46 4.88
C THR A 69 0.95 12.39 4.51
N MET A 70 0.11 12.10 5.50
CA MET A 70 -1.34 12.01 5.31
C MET A 70 -1.96 13.34 4.91
N ASN A 71 -1.52 14.44 5.50
CA ASN A 71 -1.97 15.79 5.11
C ASN A 71 -1.62 16.12 3.63
N SER A 72 -0.44 15.73 3.17
CA SER A 72 -0.06 15.92 1.76
C SER A 72 -0.88 15.06 0.80
N LEU A 73 -1.41 13.93 1.25
CA LEU A 73 -2.30 13.09 0.45
C LEU A 73 -3.55 13.88 0.05
N THR A 74 -4.24 14.47 1.02
CA THR A 74 -5.45 15.26 0.74
C THR A 74 -5.14 16.53 -0.05
N ASN A 75 -4.05 17.25 0.29
CA ASN A 75 -3.82 18.58 -0.27
C ASN A 75 -3.06 18.59 -1.60
N LYS A 76 -2.25 17.55 -1.88
CA LYS A 76 -1.38 17.51 -3.07
C LYS A 76 -1.70 16.38 -4.02
N PHE A 77 -2.21 15.26 -3.53
CA PHE A 77 -2.46 14.07 -4.35
C PHE A 77 -3.89 14.06 -4.90
N ASN A 78 -4.84 14.71 -4.25
CA ASN A 78 -6.24 14.81 -4.67
C ASN A 78 -6.40 15.81 -5.83
N SER A 79 -6.00 15.40 -7.02
CA SER A 79 -6.10 16.18 -8.26
C SER A 79 -6.96 15.43 -9.28
N ASP A 80 -7.58 16.15 -10.22
CA ASP A 80 -8.43 15.55 -11.26
C ASP A 80 -7.71 14.42 -12.01
N THR A 81 -6.42 14.61 -12.30
CA THR A 81 -5.59 13.57 -12.95
C THR A 81 -5.42 12.34 -12.08
N ALA A 82 -5.15 12.51 -10.78
CA ALA A 82 -5.00 11.40 -9.86
C ALA A 82 -6.33 10.67 -9.66
N ILE A 83 -7.44 11.40 -9.47
CA ILE A 83 -8.79 10.85 -9.34
C ILE A 83 -9.13 10.03 -10.59
N SER A 84 -8.98 10.59 -11.79
CA SER A 84 -9.26 9.90 -13.05
C SER A 84 -8.42 8.63 -13.23
N ASN A 85 -7.12 8.67 -12.92
CA ASN A 85 -6.24 7.52 -13.05
C ASN A 85 -6.56 6.44 -12.02
N LEU A 86 -6.80 6.80 -10.76
CA LEU A 86 -7.13 5.84 -9.72
C LEU A 86 -8.50 5.23 -9.93
N SER A 87 -9.51 6.00 -10.37
CA SER A 87 -10.84 5.47 -10.73
C SER A 87 -10.72 4.33 -11.76
N LYS A 88 -9.88 4.49 -12.77
CA LYS A 88 -9.63 3.44 -13.78
C LYS A 88 -8.93 2.21 -13.20
N ILE A 89 -7.97 2.40 -12.30
CA ILE A 89 -7.21 1.31 -11.65
C ILE A 89 -8.10 0.53 -10.69
N ILE A 90 -8.95 1.25 -9.96
CA ILE A 90 -9.85 0.67 -8.96
C ILE A 90 -11.07 0.03 -9.63
N ASP A 91 -11.44 0.48 -10.83
CA ASP A 91 -12.67 0.14 -11.55
C ASP A 91 -13.92 0.62 -10.79
N GLU A 92 -13.82 1.81 -10.19
CA GLU A 92 -14.88 2.50 -9.47
C GLU A 92 -14.86 3.97 -9.84
N GLU A 93 -16.02 4.60 -9.94
CA GLU A 93 -16.12 6.05 -10.18
C GLU A 93 -15.90 6.78 -8.86
N LEU A 94 -14.88 7.63 -8.83
CA LEU A 94 -14.55 8.45 -7.68
C LEU A 94 -14.79 9.93 -8.03
N SER A 95 -15.51 10.65 -7.17
CA SER A 95 -15.65 12.12 -7.25
C SER A 95 -14.42 12.83 -6.68
N ASP A 96 -13.83 12.25 -5.64
CA ASP A 96 -12.57 12.67 -5.04
C ASP A 96 -11.84 11.45 -4.43
N LEU A 97 -10.62 11.66 -3.89
CA LEU A 97 -9.90 10.60 -3.20
C LEU A 97 -10.27 10.57 -1.70
N PRO A 98 -10.18 9.39 -1.05
CA PRO A 98 -10.42 9.27 0.38
C PRO A 98 -9.59 10.26 1.18
N HIS A 99 -10.26 11.00 2.08
CA HIS A 99 -9.58 11.90 3.01
C HIS A 99 -8.64 11.12 3.94
N TYR A 100 -7.58 11.76 4.38
CA TYR A 100 -6.57 11.10 5.21
C TYR A 100 -7.14 10.55 6.53
N ASP A 101 -8.11 11.22 7.15
CA ASP A 101 -8.78 10.72 8.36
C ASP A 101 -9.51 9.41 8.09
N THR A 102 -10.25 9.34 6.97
CA THR A 102 -10.94 8.10 6.57
C THR A 102 -9.95 6.95 6.37
N ILE A 103 -8.78 7.23 5.80
CA ILE A 103 -7.73 6.21 5.59
C ILE A 103 -7.17 5.76 6.94
N ASN A 104 -6.87 6.70 7.85
CA ASN A 104 -6.37 6.38 9.18
C ASN A 104 -7.37 5.54 9.97
N ASP A 105 -8.62 5.98 10.06
CA ASP A 105 -9.67 5.27 10.81
C ASP A 105 -9.82 3.82 10.33
N VAL A 106 -9.77 3.61 9.01
CA VAL A 106 -9.86 2.26 8.44
C VAL A 106 -8.63 1.42 8.78
N PHE A 107 -7.43 1.98 8.72
CA PHE A 107 -6.22 1.22 9.03
C PHE A 107 -6.05 0.96 10.52
N ASP A 108 -6.53 1.84 11.39
CA ASP A 108 -6.51 1.64 12.84
C ASP A 108 -7.43 0.49 13.27
N ASP A 109 -8.55 0.31 12.55
CA ASP A 109 -9.51 -0.78 12.80
C ASP A 109 -9.14 -2.10 12.10
N LEU A 110 -8.17 -2.09 11.21
CA LEU A 110 -7.80 -3.26 10.42
C LEU A 110 -6.94 -4.22 11.23
N ASP A 111 -7.26 -5.52 11.16
CA ASP A 111 -6.45 -6.55 11.77
C ASP A 111 -5.07 -6.63 11.10
N ILE A 112 -4.02 -6.55 11.91
CA ILE A 112 -2.63 -6.63 11.45
C ILE A 112 -2.32 -7.95 10.74
N ASP A 113 -3.01 -9.04 11.08
CA ASP A 113 -2.80 -10.33 10.44
C ASP A 113 -3.31 -10.36 9.00
N GLU A 114 -4.31 -9.55 8.66
CA GLU A 114 -4.76 -9.36 7.28
C GLU A 114 -3.69 -8.63 6.44
N LEU A 115 -3.06 -7.60 7.00
CA LEU A 115 -1.94 -6.91 6.35
C LEU A 115 -0.72 -7.85 6.20
N ARG A 116 -0.45 -8.70 7.19
CA ARG A 116 0.62 -9.71 7.11
C ARG A 116 0.39 -10.72 5.99
N LYS A 117 -0.85 -11.10 5.69
CA LYS A 117 -1.16 -11.96 4.53
C LYS A 117 -0.76 -11.30 3.22
N ILE A 118 -1.08 -10.02 3.05
CA ILE A 118 -0.70 -9.23 1.88
C ILE A 118 0.83 -9.10 1.80
N GLN A 119 1.49 -8.77 2.90
CA GLN A 119 2.96 -8.69 2.96
C GLN A 119 3.62 -10.03 2.56
N LYS A 120 3.14 -11.14 3.10
CA LYS A 120 3.63 -12.47 2.73
C LYS A 120 3.44 -12.74 1.24
N TYR A 121 2.27 -12.44 0.70
CA TYR A 121 2.01 -12.59 -0.73
C TYR A 121 3.02 -11.80 -1.58
N ILE A 122 3.25 -10.53 -1.27
CA ILE A 122 4.20 -9.67 -1.98
C ILE A 122 5.61 -10.30 -1.94
N VAL A 123 6.11 -10.61 -0.75
CA VAL A 123 7.46 -11.15 -0.55
C VAL A 123 7.64 -12.49 -1.28
N TYR A 124 6.71 -13.42 -1.10
CA TYR A 124 6.79 -14.73 -1.76
C TYR A 124 6.72 -14.62 -3.28
N THR A 125 5.86 -13.76 -3.81
CA THR A 125 5.73 -13.56 -5.26
C THR A 125 7.01 -12.98 -5.85
N LEU A 126 7.62 -11.98 -5.21
CA LEU A 126 8.87 -11.36 -5.65
C LEU A 126 10.07 -12.32 -5.55
N ILE A 127 10.12 -13.16 -4.51
CA ILE A 127 11.13 -14.23 -4.41
C ILE A 127 10.97 -15.25 -5.54
N ARG A 128 9.74 -15.71 -5.78
CA ARG A 128 9.45 -16.71 -6.84
C ARG A 128 9.72 -16.18 -8.25
N SER A 129 9.47 -14.90 -8.49
CA SER A 129 9.77 -14.25 -9.76
C SER A 129 11.26 -13.98 -9.98
N LYS A 130 12.11 -14.39 -9.03
CA LYS A 130 13.57 -14.18 -9.05
C LYS A 130 14.00 -12.71 -9.11
N MET A 131 13.13 -11.77 -8.81
CA MET A 131 13.46 -10.33 -8.80
C MET A 131 14.55 -9.97 -7.80
N PHE A 132 14.65 -10.73 -6.71
CA PHE A 132 15.63 -10.53 -5.65
C PHE A 132 16.92 -11.34 -5.85
N ASP A 133 17.06 -12.14 -6.92
CA ASP A 133 18.23 -13.01 -7.12
C ASP A 133 19.54 -12.22 -7.21
N LYS A 134 19.49 -11.00 -7.78
CA LYS A 134 20.66 -10.11 -7.85
C LYS A 134 21.14 -9.59 -6.49
N PHE A 135 20.31 -9.71 -5.44
CA PHE A 135 20.66 -9.29 -4.07
C PHE A 135 21.06 -10.46 -3.18
N ARG A 136 21.24 -11.66 -3.74
CA ARG A 136 21.75 -12.80 -2.98
C ARG A 136 23.25 -12.65 -2.72
N TYR A 137 23.65 -12.91 -1.48
CA TYR A 137 25.04 -13.03 -1.09
C TYR A 137 25.37 -14.50 -0.89
N ASN A 138 26.37 -15.04 -1.60
CA ASN A 138 26.71 -16.47 -1.59
C ASN A 138 25.50 -17.39 -1.82
N GLY A 139 24.61 -17.02 -2.75
CA GLY A 139 23.40 -17.79 -3.09
C GLY A 139 22.25 -17.71 -2.08
N ARG A 140 22.40 -16.95 -0.98
CA ARG A 140 21.41 -16.82 0.10
C ARG A 140 20.88 -15.39 0.20
N PHE A 141 19.64 -15.24 0.63
CA PHE A 141 19.10 -13.94 1.01
C PHE A 141 19.63 -13.54 2.39
N GLN A 142 20.08 -12.30 2.50
CA GLN A 142 20.47 -11.72 3.78
C GLN A 142 19.22 -11.19 4.49
N ILE A 143 19.11 -11.48 5.78
CA ILE A 143 18.10 -10.90 6.67
C ILE A 143 18.84 -9.99 7.63
N LEU A 144 18.57 -8.69 7.54
CA LEU A 144 19.10 -7.70 8.46
C LEU A 144 18.02 -7.42 9.51
N ILE A 145 18.35 -7.66 10.77
CA ILE A 145 17.48 -7.36 11.90
C ILE A 145 18.15 -6.22 12.67
N ASP A 146 17.52 -5.05 12.64
CA ASP A 146 17.95 -3.89 13.41
C ASP A 146 16.92 -3.62 14.52
N GLY A 147 17.42 -3.43 15.73
CA GLY A 147 16.61 -3.05 16.89
C GLY A 147 16.39 -1.55 16.90
N THR A 148 15.33 -1.05 16.27
CA THR A 148 14.91 0.34 16.45
C THR A 148 14.28 0.52 17.84
N GLY A 149 14.82 1.47 18.61
CA GLY A 149 14.23 1.86 19.89
C GLY A 149 12.87 2.54 19.66
N LEU A 150 11.79 1.85 20.02
CA LEU A 150 10.43 2.40 19.92
C LEU A 150 10.14 3.46 20.99
N VAL A 151 10.76 3.31 22.17
CA VAL A 151 10.60 4.20 23.31
C VAL A 151 11.93 4.35 24.02
N SER A 152 12.26 5.57 24.43
CA SER A 152 13.39 5.84 25.33
C SER A 152 12.88 6.43 26.64
N PHE A 153 13.43 5.96 27.76
CA PHE A 153 13.15 6.46 29.09
C PHE A 153 14.40 7.09 29.69
N ASN A 154 14.22 8.12 30.51
CA ASN A 154 15.32 8.78 31.23
C ASN A 154 15.84 7.95 32.42
N TYR A 155 15.20 6.83 32.73
CA TYR A 155 15.57 5.94 33.83
C TYR A 155 15.39 4.47 33.40
N LYS A 156 16.15 3.58 34.07
CA LYS A 156 16.01 2.14 33.89
C LYS A 156 14.73 1.67 34.59
N HIS A 157 13.77 1.15 33.83
CA HIS A 157 12.50 0.70 34.38
C HIS A 157 12.33 -0.83 34.37
N CYS A 158 13.23 -1.58 33.71
CA CYS A 158 13.24 -3.05 33.78
C CYS A 158 14.66 -3.59 33.63
N ASN A 159 14.85 -4.88 33.93
CA ASN A 159 16.18 -5.52 33.89
C ASN A 159 16.74 -5.67 32.47
N HIS A 160 15.90 -5.55 31.46
CA HIS A 160 16.28 -5.69 30.05
C HIS A 160 16.47 -4.34 29.33
N CYS A 161 16.37 -3.22 30.05
CA CYS A 161 16.62 -1.90 29.47
C CYS A 161 18.08 -1.79 29.01
N ILE A 162 18.26 -1.38 27.75
CA ILE A 162 19.58 -1.00 27.24
C ILE A 162 19.88 0.43 27.73
N VAL A 163 20.95 0.58 28.48
CA VAL A 163 21.43 1.87 28.96
C VAL A 163 22.51 2.37 28.01
N LYS A 164 22.29 3.52 27.37
CA LYS A 164 23.37 4.22 26.64
C LYS A 164 24.39 4.69 27.67
N LYS A 165 25.63 4.22 27.54
CA LYS A 165 26.75 4.81 28.28
C LYS A 165 26.98 6.22 27.71
N ALA A 166 26.99 7.22 28.56
CA ALA A 166 27.38 8.59 28.21
C ALA A 166 28.86 8.65 27.82
#